data_2be8beccfebbbac49bbc6144b3e1e13c
#
_entry.id   2be8beccfebbbac49bbc6144b3e1e13c
#
_cell.length_a   1.000
_cell.length_b   1.000
_cell.length_c   1.000
_cell.angle_alpha   90.00
_cell.angle_beta   90.00
_cell.angle_gamma   90.00
#
_symmetry.space_group_name_H-M   'P 1'
#
loop_
_entity.id
_entity.type
_entity.pdbx_description
1 polymer ?
#
loop_
_entity_poly.entity_id
_entity_poly.type
_entity_poly.pdbx_seq_one_letter_code
_entity_poly.pdbx_strand_id
1 'polypeptide(L)'
;ENIRMIPCHCAVEDEWLRPLKPWKGRWRKDRIDVLFPSDPRRPEKNHLLALQTGEILENRGWIVGMTTLKIQPRSIVWDRMLVADLTLITSKRESGPLVARESIACGTPVVSVNVGDVATYLPESCIADYDATALADACENTLQNRWDEEFTLPENFSQESFLQQWNQLLEELVA
;
A
#
# COMPACT_ATOMS: atom_id res chain seq x y z
N GLU A 1 1.80 27.13 -25.44
CA GLU A 1 2.87 26.29 -24.84
C GLU A 1 2.28 24.92 -24.57
N ASN A 2 2.80 23.91 -25.23
CA ASN A 2 2.38 22.52 -25.00
C ASN A 2 3.09 22.00 -23.75
N ILE A 3 2.38 21.89 -22.63
CA ILE A 3 2.88 21.22 -21.44
C ILE A 3 2.82 19.72 -21.71
N ARG A 4 3.98 19.08 -21.85
CA ARG A 4 4.11 17.63 -21.94
C ARG A 4 4.19 17.06 -20.52
N MET A 5 3.18 16.29 -20.12
CA MET A 5 3.23 15.52 -18.87
C MET A 5 3.85 14.17 -19.14
N ILE A 6 4.95 13.87 -18.45
CA ILE A 6 5.63 12.58 -18.53
C ILE A 6 5.37 11.87 -17.20
N PRO A 7 4.69 10.71 -17.20
CA PRO A 7 4.48 9.94 -15.98
C PRO A 7 5.83 9.37 -15.54
N CYS A 8 6.35 9.85 -14.41
CA CYS A 8 7.52 9.30 -13.77
C CYS A 8 7.10 8.75 -12.41
N HIS A 9 7.08 7.44 -12.28
CA HIS A 9 6.69 6.78 -11.03
C HIS A 9 7.84 6.84 -10.01
N CYS A 10 7.53 7.16 -8.75
CA CYS A 10 8.52 7.04 -7.69
C CYS A 10 8.90 5.57 -7.51
N ALA A 11 10.18 5.28 -7.61
CA ALA A 11 10.71 3.94 -7.39
C ALA A 11 10.67 3.54 -5.91
N VAL A 12 10.63 2.24 -5.67
CA VAL A 12 10.95 1.65 -4.37
C VAL A 12 12.46 1.43 -4.32
N GLU A 13 13.09 1.77 -3.21
CA GLU A 13 14.53 1.54 -3.03
C GLU A 13 14.85 0.04 -3.05
N ASP A 14 15.93 -0.37 -3.71
CA ASP A 14 16.30 -1.78 -3.89
C ASP A 14 16.45 -2.54 -2.57
N GLU A 15 16.81 -1.85 -1.49
CA GLU A 15 16.88 -2.45 -0.16
C GLU A 15 15.53 -2.99 0.36
N TRP A 16 14.41 -2.49 -0.18
CA TRP A 16 13.05 -2.96 0.14
C TRP A 16 12.65 -4.19 -0.69
N LEU A 17 13.34 -4.45 -1.80
CA LEU A 17 13.06 -5.56 -2.72
C LEU A 17 13.73 -6.88 -2.28
N ARG A 18 14.07 -7.03 -1.00
CA ARG A 18 14.70 -8.25 -0.50
C ARG A 18 13.75 -9.44 -0.65
N PRO A 19 14.26 -10.64 -0.98
CA PRO A 19 13.45 -11.84 -1.03
C PRO A 19 12.85 -12.10 0.37
N LEU A 20 11.54 -11.97 0.45
CA LEU A 20 10.79 -12.12 1.68
C LEU A 20 10.59 -13.59 1.98
N LYS A 21 10.64 -13.94 3.25
CA LYS A 21 10.21 -15.25 3.69
C LYS A 21 8.72 -15.40 3.32
N PRO A 22 8.33 -16.49 2.67
CA PRO A 22 6.93 -16.69 2.34
C PRO A 22 6.09 -16.56 3.60
N TRP A 23 5.01 -15.85 3.48
CA TRP A 23 4.05 -15.51 4.52
C TRP A 23 3.43 -16.71 5.26
N LYS A 24 3.76 -17.92 4.78
CA LYS A 24 3.26 -19.22 5.29
C LYS A 24 3.47 -19.34 6.81
N GLY A 25 2.37 -19.24 7.56
CA GLY A 25 2.31 -19.58 8.97
C GLY A 25 2.03 -18.45 9.98
N ARG A 26 1.83 -17.21 9.55
CA ARG A 26 1.49 -16.11 10.48
C ARG A 26 -0.02 -15.98 10.74
N TRP A 27 -0.86 -16.65 9.98
CA TRP A 27 -2.28 -16.41 10.03
C TRP A 27 -2.92 -16.91 11.35
N ARG A 28 -3.41 -15.97 12.13
CA ARG A 28 -4.35 -16.23 13.21
C ARG A 28 -5.74 -16.13 12.62
N LYS A 29 -6.56 -17.15 12.77
CA LYS A 29 -7.90 -17.23 12.15
C LYS A 29 -8.88 -16.15 12.61
N ASP A 30 -8.55 -15.44 13.68
CA ASP A 30 -9.43 -14.52 14.40
C ASP A 30 -8.83 -13.11 14.57
N ARG A 31 -7.58 -12.89 14.14
CA ARG A 31 -6.88 -11.60 14.35
C ARG A 31 -6.30 -11.05 13.06
N ILE A 32 -6.43 -9.73 12.91
CA ILE A 32 -5.86 -8.94 11.80
C ILE A 32 -5.03 -7.81 12.40
N ASP A 33 -3.74 -7.76 12.10
CA ASP A 33 -2.87 -6.63 12.41
C ASP A 33 -2.79 -5.69 11.19
N VAL A 34 -3.56 -4.61 11.23
CA VAL A 34 -3.69 -3.61 10.16
C VAL A 34 -2.67 -2.50 10.35
N LEU A 35 -1.90 -2.19 9.32
CA LEU A 35 -1.05 -1.02 9.29
C LEU A 35 -1.77 0.16 8.62
N PHE A 36 -2.00 1.24 9.37
CA PHE A 36 -2.33 2.56 8.81
C PHE A 36 -1.02 3.33 8.60
N PRO A 37 -0.53 3.49 7.36
CA PRO A 37 0.86 3.88 7.10
C PRO A 37 1.05 5.41 7.14
N SER A 38 0.42 6.09 8.11
CA SER A 38 0.50 7.54 8.22
C SER A 38 0.28 8.06 9.65
N ASP A 39 0.55 9.36 9.83
CA ASP A 39 0.19 10.06 11.06
C ASP A 39 -1.34 10.29 11.08
N PRO A 40 -2.06 9.82 12.12
CA PRO A 40 -3.49 10.01 12.26
C PRO A 40 -3.96 11.48 12.28
N ARG A 41 -3.07 12.41 12.58
CA ARG A 41 -3.36 13.84 12.61
C ARG A 41 -3.44 14.49 11.23
N ARG A 42 -3.03 13.79 10.19
CA ARG A 42 -3.09 14.26 8.80
C ARG A 42 -4.49 14.04 8.23
N PRO A 43 -5.31 15.11 8.07
CA PRO A 43 -6.72 14.95 7.69
C PRO A 43 -6.91 14.37 6.28
N GLU A 44 -5.95 14.60 5.38
CA GLU A 44 -5.95 14.05 4.02
C GLU A 44 -5.78 12.52 3.99
N LYS A 45 -5.22 11.93 5.06
CA LYS A 45 -5.03 10.48 5.18
C LYS A 45 -6.26 9.76 5.72
N ASN A 46 -7.23 10.52 6.25
CA ASN A 46 -8.53 10.03 6.69
C ASN A 46 -8.49 8.82 7.65
N HIS A 47 -7.77 8.97 8.74
CA HIS A 47 -7.66 7.94 9.77
C HIS A 47 -9.02 7.49 10.32
N LEU A 48 -10.01 8.40 10.34
CA LEU A 48 -11.37 8.06 10.79
C LEU A 48 -11.98 6.93 9.98
N LEU A 49 -11.84 6.96 8.64
CA LEU A 49 -12.34 5.88 7.78
C LEU A 49 -11.63 4.55 8.08
N ALA A 50 -10.33 4.57 8.37
CA ALA A 50 -9.61 3.36 8.78
C ALA A 50 -10.12 2.80 10.11
N LEU A 51 -10.43 3.66 11.09
CA LEU A 51 -11.01 3.22 12.35
C LEU A 51 -12.40 2.62 12.17
N GLN A 52 -13.26 3.25 11.36
CA GLN A 52 -14.60 2.73 11.04
C GLN A 52 -14.50 1.36 10.32
N THR A 53 -13.54 1.19 9.43
CA THR A 53 -13.27 -0.11 8.79
C THR A 53 -12.88 -1.16 9.84
N GLY A 54 -12.00 -0.80 10.78
CA GLY A 54 -11.62 -1.68 11.89
C GLY A 54 -12.81 -2.07 12.76
N GLU A 55 -13.67 -1.12 13.11
CA GLU A 55 -14.90 -1.38 13.90
C GLU A 55 -15.86 -2.37 13.18
N ILE A 56 -16.01 -2.23 11.86
CA ILE A 56 -16.82 -3.18 11.09
C ILE A 56 -16.20 -4.59 11.12
N LEU A 57 -14.89 -4.72 10.97
CA LEU A 57 -14.20 -6.00 11.07
C LEU A 57 -14.37 -6.61 12.47
N GLU A 58 -14.26 -5.82 13.52
CA GLU A 58 -14.51 -6.27 14.91
C GLU A 58 -15.95 -6.76 15.11
N ASN A 59 -16.93 -6.06 14.58
CA ASN A 59 -18.35 -6.47 14.60
C ASN A 59 -18.61 -7.77 13.82
N ARG A 60 -17.72 -8.13 12.88
CA ARG A 60 -17.74 -9.41 12.15
C ARG A 60 -16.97 -10.52 12.85
N GLY A 61 -16.42 -10.25 14.05
CA GLY A 61 -15.75 -11.23 14.90
C GLY A 61 -14.23 -11.27 14.79
N TRP A 62 -13.60 -10.32 14.09
CA TRP A 62 -12.15 -10.20 14.04
C TRP A 62 -11.60 -9.48 15.28
N ILE A 63 -10.45 -9.88 15.75
CA ILE A 63 -9.64 -9.09 16.70
C ILE A 63 -8.73 -8.17 15.86
N VAL A 64 -9.02 -6.88 15.83
CA VAL A 64 -8.28 -5.92 15.00
C VAL A 64 -7.22 -5.19 15.80
N GLY A 65 -5.96 -5.35 15.41
CA GLY A 65 -4.85 -4.52 15.88
C GLY A 65 -4.53 -3.44 14.84
N MET A 66 -4.73 -2.16 15.15
CA MET A 66 -4.38 -1.08 14.24
C MET A 66 -3.10 -0.38 14.68
N THR A 67 -2.06 -0.44 13.84
CA THR A 67 -0.81 0.27 14.03
C THR A 67 -0.77 1.49 13.12
N THR A 68 -0.39 2.65 13.67
CA THR A 68 -0.23 3.90 12.90
C THR A 68 1.25 4.27 12.81
N LEU A 69 1.65 4.86 11.68
CA LEU A 69 2.98 5.41 11.51
C LEU A 69 2.92 6.93 11.70
N LYS A 70 3.69 7.39 12.69
CA LYS A 70 4.03 8.81 12.82
C LYS A 70 5.41 9.04 12.17
N ILE A 71 6.06 10.14 12.45
CA ILE A 71 7.46 10.37 12.06
C ILE A 71 8.32 9.28 12.72
N GLN A 72 8.78 8.33 11.93
CA GLN A 72 9.57 7.17 12.36
C GLN A 72 10.81 7.03 11.48
N PRO A 73 11.91 6.48 12.01
CA PRO A 73 13.02 6.01 11.20
C PRO A 73 12.55 5.00 10.15
N ARG A 74 13.16 5.00 8.98
CA ARG A 74 12.79 4.14 7.85
C ARG A 74 12.82 2.65 8.21
N SER A 75 13.81 2.22 9.00
CA SER A 75 13.91 0.85 9.50
C SER A 75 12.68 0.41 10.32
N ILE A 76 12.13 1.31 11.15
CA ILE A 76 10.92 1.02 11.93
C ILE A 76 9.69 0.93 11.02
N VAL A 77 9.62 1.77 9.99
CA VAL A 77 8.53 1.69 8.99
C VAL A 77 8.55 0.32 8.32
N TRP A 78 9.72 -0.14 7.91
CA TRP A 78 9.91 -1.46 7.32
C TRP A 78 9.48 -2.59 8.26
N ASP A 79 10.01 -2.59 9.49
CA ASP A 79 9.64 -3.62 10.48
C ASP A 79 8.12 -3.69 10.69
N ARG A 80 7.44 -2.53 10.68
CA ARG A 80 5.98 -2.47 10.81
C ARG A 80 5.26 -3.04 9.59
N MET A 81 5.75 -2.76 8.39
CA MET A 81 5.22 -3.36 7.16
C MET A 81 5.41 -4.87 7.15
N LEU A 82 6.60 -5.37 7.49
CA LEU A 82 6.90 -6.80 7.52
C LEU A 82 6.06 -7.61 8.51
N VAL A 83 5.56 -7.01 9.58
CA VAL A 83 4.77 -7.73 10.61
C VAL A 83 3.27 -7.54 10.48
N ALA A 84 2.82 -6.57 9.71
CA ALA A 84 1.40 -6.32 9.47
C ALA A 84 0.78 -7.43 8.61
N ASP A 85 -0.50 -7.71 8.83
CA ASP A 85 -1.29 -8.62 8.01
C ASP A 85 -1.74 -7.96 6.72
N LEU A 86 -2.00 -6.65 6.76
CA LEU A 86 -2.28 -5.81 5.61
C LEU A 86 -1.99 -4.33 5.91
N THR A 87 -1.76 -3.57 4.86
CA THR A 87 -1.69 -2.11 4.90
C THR A 87 -2.98 -1.54 4.35
N LEU A 88 -3.60 -0.61 5.10
CA LEU A 88 -4.87 0.01 4.74
C LEU A 88 -4.67 1.49 4.37
N ILE A 89 -5.04 1.88 3.15
CA ILE A 89 -4.94 3.24 2.63
C ILE A 89 -6.33 3.83 2.43
N THR A 90 -6.63 4.87 3.21
CA THR A 90 -7.93 5.56 3.23
C THR A 90 -7.82 7.03 2.80
N SER A 91 -6.73 7.39 2.14
CA SER A 91 -6.40 8.78 1.80
C SER A 91 -7.43 9.40 0.86
N LYS A 92 -7.78 10.66 1.12
CA LYS A 92 -8.67 11.46 0.26
C LYS A 92 -7.99 11.89 -1.03
N ARG A 93 -6.69 12.05 -1.01
CA ARG A 93 -5.88 12.50 -2.15
C ARG A 93 -4.45 11.98 -2.03
N GLU A 94 -3.96 11.42 -3.11
CA GLU A 94 -2.57 11.01 -3.34
C GLU A 94 -2.22 11.26 -4.81
N SER A 95 -0.96 11.49 -5.10
CA SER A 95 -0.45 11.40 -6.47
C SER A 95 -0.04 9.98 -6.83
N GLY A 96 0.58 9.28 -5.87
CA GLY A 96 0.98 7.90 -5.93
C GLY A 96 1.50 7.50 -4.55
N PRO A 97 0.75 6.71 -3.76
CA PRO A 97 1.11 6.41 -2.38
C PRO A 97 2.34 5.47 -2.34
N LEU A 98 3.53 6.04 -2.13
CA LEU A 98 4.78 5.27 -2.03
C LEU A 98 4.70 4.14 -0.99
N VAL A 99 4.02 4.41 0.13
CA VAL A 99 3.80 3.43 1.20
C VAL A 99 3.06 2.15 0.74
N ALA A 100 2.22 2.25 -0.31
CA ALA A 100 1.58 1.06 -0.89
C ALA A 100 2.61 0.17 -1.58
N ARG A 101 3.48 0.77 -2.39
CA ARG A 101 4.55 0.07 -3.11
C ARG A 101 5.57 -0.51 -2.15
N GLU A 102 5.95 0.24 -1.12
CA GLU A 102 6.83 -0.22 -0.04
C GLU A 102 6.23 -1.43 0.69
N SER A 103 4.93 -1.41 1.01
CA SER A 103 4.24 -2.55 1.62
C SER A 103 4.27 -3.79 0.73
N ILE A 104 3.97 -3.63 -0.57
CA ILE A 104 4.03 -4.75 -1.53
C ILE A 104 5.46 -5.29 -1.62
N ALA A 105 6.47 -4.42 -1.68
CA ALA A 105 7.87 -4.82 -1.68
C ALA A 105 8.26 -5.58 -0.40
N CYS A 106 7.62 -5.30 0.74
CA CYS A 106 7.73 -6.07 1.98
C CYS A 106 6.90 -7.38 1.97
N GLY A 107 6.16 -7.68 0.90
CA GLY A 107 5.26 -8.83 0.81
C GLY A 107 3.97 -8.66 1.64
N THR A 108 3.64 -7.44 2.05
CA THR A 108 2.45 -7.14 2.83
C THR A 108 1.34 -6.67 1.90
N PRO A 109 0.19 -7.35 1.87
CA PRO A 109 -0.95 -6.95 1.06
C PRO A 109 -1.40 -5.53 1.34
N VAL A 110 -1.96 -4.86 0.34
CA VAL A 110 -2.48 -3.51 0.46
C VAL A 110 -3.95 -3.49 0.06
N VAL A 111 -4.78 -2.91 0.92
CA VAL A 111 -6.16 -2.53 0.58
C VAL A 111 -6.23 -1.01 0.55
N SER A 112 -6.84 -0.46 -0.48
CA SER A 112 -6.87 0.98 -0.71
C SER A 112 -8.23 1.44 -1.24
N VAL A 113 -8.60 2.66 -0.91
CA VAL A 113 -9.56 3.40 -1.75
C VAL A 113 -8.91 3.70 -3.10
N ASN A 114 -9.72 3.92 -4.14
CA ASN A 114 -9.21 4.27 -5.45
C ASN A 114 -8.60 5.70 -5.42
N VAL A 115 -7.29 5.79 -5.16
CA VAL A 115 -6.58 7.06 -4.99
C VAL A 115 -5.19 7.02 -5.65
N GLY A 116 -4.81 8.13 -6.26
CA GLY A 116 -3.53 8.23 -6.99
C GLY A 116 -3.44 7.22 -8.12
N ASP A 117 -2.37 6.47 -8.16
CA ASP A 117 -2.09 5.47 -9.19
C ASP A 117 -2.26 4.01 -8.72
N VAL A 118 -2.93 3.78 -7.57
CA VAL A 118 -3.07 2.42 -6.99
C VAL A 118 -3.72 1.43 -7.96
N ALA A 119 -4.66 1.88 -8.79
CA ALA A 119 -5.33 1.04 -9.77
C ALA A 119 -4.41 0.53 -10.90
N THR A 120 -3.19 1.04 -10.99
CA THR A 120 -2.23 0.58 -12.01
C THR A 120 -1.41 -0.63 -11.57
N TYR A 121 -1.44 -0.97 -10.27
CA TYR A 121 -0.61 -2.05 -9.71
C TYR A 121 -1.28 -2.88 -8.61
N LEU A 122 -2.40 -2.44 -8.04
CA LEU A 122 -3.17 -3.27 -7.12
C LEU A 122 -4.21 -4.11 -7.87
N PRO A 123 -4.47 -5.35 -7.44
CA PRO A 123 -5.61 -6.12 -7.89
C PRO A 123 -6.93 -5.35 -7.63
N GLU A 124 -7.91 -5.50 -8.52
CA GLU A 124 -9.21 -4.84 -8.37
C GLU A 124 -9.90 -5.22 -7.05
N SER A 125 -9.74 -6.46 -6.59
CA SER A 125 -10.22 -6.98 -5.31
C SER A 125 -9.67 -6.25 -4.08
N CYS A 126 -8.52 -5.56 -4.22
CA CYS A 126 -7.87 -4.78 -3.17
C CYS A 126 -8.21 -3.29 -3.22
N ILE A 127 -9.04 -2.87 -4.18
CA ILE A 127 -9.47 -1.48 -4.33
C ILE A 127 -10.95 -1.40 -3.97
N ALA A 128 -11.28 -0.55 -3.01
CA ALA A 128 -12.64 -0.37 -2.52
C ALA A 128 -13.15 1.04 -2.76
N ASP A 129 -14.46 1.19 -2.75
CA ASP A 129 -15.10 2.49 -2.67
C ASP A 129 -14.72 3.22 -1.37
N TYR A 130 -14.95 4.52 -1.34
CA TYR A 130 -14.66 5.39 -0.21
C TYR A 130 -15.68 5.20 0.92
N ASP A 131 -15.81 3.96 1.37
CA ASP A 131 -16.78 3.48 2.35
C ASP A 131 -16.16 2.42 3.27
N ALA A 132 -16.49 2.48 4.57
CA ALA A 132 -15.89 1.60 5.56
C ALA A 132 -16.32 0.14 5.39
N THR A 133 -17.54 -0.11 4.92
CA THR A 133 -18.04 -1.47 4.68
C THR A 133 -17.34 -2.08 3.48
N ALA A 134 -17.25 -1.34 2.37
CA ALA A 134 -16.52 -1.78 1.18
C ALA A 134 -15.04 -2.07 1.47
N LEU A 135 -14.40 -1.22 2.29
CA LEU A 135 -13.02 -1.46 2.73
C LEU A 135 -12.90 -2.71 3.63
N ALA A 136 -13.86 -2.95 4.52
CA ALA A 136 -13.86 -4.16 5.35
C ALA A 136 -14.04 -5.41 4.50
N ASP A 137 -14.94 -5.38 3.51
CA ASP A 137 -15.12 -6.48 2.55
C ASP A 137 -13.84 -6.76 1.77
N ALA A 138 -13.17 -5.71 1.28
CA ALA A 138 -11.89 -5.85 0.58
C ALA A 138 -10.79 -6.39 1.50
N CYS A 139 -10.73 -5.98 2.76
CA CYS A 139 -9.79 -6.51 3.74
C CYS A 139 -9.98 -8.02 3.96
N GLU A 140 -11.22 -8.46 4.21
CA GLU A 140 -11.53 -9.89 4.39
C GLU A 140 -11.20 -10.69 3.14
N ASN A 141 -11.59 -10.20 1.98
CA ASN A 141 -11.33 -10.83 0.68
C ASN A 141 -9.82 -10.99 0.43
N THR A 142 -9.08 -9.91 0.64
CA THR A 142 -7.61 -9.91 0.49
C THR A 142 -6.95 -10.91 1.44
N LEU A 143 -7.42 -11.00 2.69
CA LEU A 143 -6.87 -11.92 3.67
C LEU A 143 -7.22 -13.39 3.37
N GLN A 144 -8.41 -13.66 2.82
CA GLN A 144 -8.85 -15.01 2.45
C GLN A 144 -8.14 -15.52 1.18
N ASN A 145 -7.94 -14.64 0.20
CA ASN A 145 -7.42 -15.00 -1.13
C ASN A 145 -5.93 -14.71 -1.33
N ARG A 146 -5.27 -14.09 -0.37
CA ARG A 146 -3.87 -13.64 -0.48
C ARG A 146 -2.84 -14.72 -0.84
N TRP A 147 -3.21 -15.98 -0.72
CA TRP A 147 -2.35 -17.10 -1.10
C TRP A 147 -2.34 -17.37 -2.60
N ASP A 148 -3.38 -16.92 -3.29
CA ASP A 148 -3.61 -17.12 -4.71
C ASP A 148 -3.23 -15.87 -5.53
N GLU A 149 -3.10 -14.70 -4.88
CA GLU A 149 -2.71 -13.45 -5.52
C GLU A 149 -1.22 -13.16 -5.29
N GLU A 150 -0.48 -13.05 -6.37
CA GLU A 150 0.92 -12.65 -6.33
C GLU A 150 0.99 -11.11 -6.23
N PHE A 151 1.23 -10.61 -5.01
CA PHE A 151 1.49 -9.19 -4.78
C PHE A 151 2.93 -8.87 -5.21
N THR A 152 3.10 -8.63 -6.49
CA THR A 152 4.38 -8.21 -7.06
C THR A 152 4.28 -6.80 -7.62
N LEU A 153 5.28 -5.99 -7.33
CA LEU A 153 5.36 -4.67 -7.98
C LEU A 153 5.73 -4.86 -9.45
N PRO A 154 5.02 -4.19 -10.38
CA PRO A 154 5.46 -4.11 -11.76
C PRO A 154 6.87 -3.55 -11.88
N GLU A 155 7.63 -4.04 -12.86
CA GLU A 155 9.05 -3.68 -13.08
C GLU A 155 9.28 -2.17 -13.26
N ASN A 156 8.28 -1.47 -13.80
CA ASN A 156 8.33 0.00 -13.99
C ASN A 156 8.42 0.80 -12.68
N PHE A 157 8.25 0.17 -11.51
CA PHE A 157 8.46 0.78 -10.20
C PHE A 157 9.84 0.45 -9.60
N SER A 158 10.70 -0.24 -10.33
CA SER A 158 12.10 -0.47 -9.92
C SER A 158 12.92 0.83 -10.01
N GLN A 159 13.98 0.89 -9.22
CA GLN A 159 14.91 2.02 -9.26
C GLN A 159 15.60 2.13 -10.63
N GLU A 160 15.91 1.02 -11.26
CA GLU A 160 16.48 0.98 -12.59
C GLU A 160 15.53 1.60 -13.63
N SER A 161 14.28 1.19 -13.65
CA SER A 161 13.26 1.75 -14.55
C SER A 161 13.06 3.25 -14.33
N PHE A 162 13.05 3.70 -13.07
CA PHE A 162 12.98 5.11 -12.73
C PHE A 162 14.16 5.91 -13.31
N LEU A 163 15.38 5.42 -13.15
CA LEU A 163 16.58 6.07 -13.68
C LEU A 163 16.59 6.09 -15.21
N GLN A 164 16.15 5.02 -15.87
CA GLN A 164 16.04 4.97 -17.32
C GLN A 164 15.04 6.02 -17.85
N GLN A 165 13.86 6.15 -17.23
CA GLN A 165 12.86 7.15 -17.59
C GLN A 165 13.40 8.59 -17.43
N TRP A 166 14.13 8.86 -16.36
CA TRP A 166 14.75 10.16 -16.15
C TRP A 166 15.85 10.47 -17.18
N ASN A 167 16.71 9.51 -17.48
CA ASN A 167 17.77 9.68 -18.47
C ASN A 167 17.17 9.97 -19.87
N GLN A 168 16.17 9.19 -20.27
CA GLN A 168 15.49 9.43 -21.53
C GLN A 168 14.87 10.84 -21.61
N LEU A 169 14.21 11.27 -20.51
CA LEU A 169 13.63 12.61 -20.45
C LEU A 169 14.69 13.71 -20.59
N LEU A 170 15.83 13.55 -19.91
CA LEU A 170 16.94 14.51 -19.96
C LEU A 170 17.54 14.57 -21.37
N GLU A 171 17.71 13.44 -22.05
CA GLU A 171 18.20 13.37 -23.44
C GLU A 171 17.25 14.10 -24.39
N GLU A 172 15.93 13.90 -24.22
CA GLU A 172 14.91 14.58 -25.04
C GLU A 172 14.86 16.11 -24.82
N LEU A 173 15.25 16.59 -23.62
CA LEU A 173 15.26 18.02 -23.30
C LEU A 173 16.51 18.74 -23.81
N VAL A 174 17.58 18.02 -24.10
CA VAL A 174 18.87 18.58 -24.53
C VAL A 174 19.05 18.46 -26.04
N ALA A 175 18.27 17.64 -26.72
CA ALA A 175 18.26 17.48 -28.18
C ALA A 175 17.49 18.62 -28.87
#